data_b5d16fd3a1babf240a66cc376a94c28d
#
_entry.id   b5d16fd3a1babf240a66cc376a94c28d
#
_cell.length_a   1.000
_cell.length_b   1.000
_cell.length_c   1.000
_cell.angle_alpha   90.00
_cell.angle_beta   90.00
_cell.angle_gamma   90.00
#
_symmetry.space_group_name_H-M   'P 1'
#
loop_
_entity.id
_entity.type
_entity.pdbx_description
1 polymer ?
#
loop_
_entity_poly.entity_id
_entity_poly.type
_entity_poly.pdbx_seq_one_letter_code
_entity_poly.pdbx_strand_id
1 'polypeptide(L)'
;MLVICMLLSLVFPSSGGVSNAASASDKVTVIDVTQYGADPTGVKDSAEGIQAAIEAAKEVNGPVVLDFPKGEYQIYPDHAQKRELYISNTLSRNNGDRGTYKMKNIGILLENMENVTLEGNQSSLIFHGKMMMFSTIGCKNIRIQNFDTDFQVPSVVSVTAEKVEGNTAILYVPECYNYSVSGTTVTWSSDVSPYTGQAYWSYTNNVGHVQGFDMTTATLTTSGDKFFNNVQSMEKLDGHRLKVTYNSAPSFKAGYGQQMRRTTRDHSAAFFWESDGVTMQHVELHFLHAFGVVGQLSKNITLDDVNFRNYEGSGRTGVGSADFVQMSGCGGTIRIVNSTFEDPQDDPINIHGTFLQVTERISDNKFKVHYQHHETSGFPNYYVGDEVEFVITKEKD
;
A
#
# COMPACT_ATOMS: atom_id res chain seq x y z
N MET A 1 0.96 -28.54 46.36
CA MET A 1 2.28 -27.93 46.49
C MET A 1 2.13 -26.44 46.17
N LEU A 2 2.13 -25.63 47.21
CA LEU A 2 1.81 -24.21 47.16
C LEU A 2 3.10 -23.44 46.88
N VAL A 3 3.18 -22.66 45.79
CA VAL A 3 4.32 -21.79 45.52
C VAL A 3 3.92 -20.37 45.88
N ILE A 4 4.54 -19.87 46.93
CA ILE A 4 4.41 -18.48 47.41
C ILE A 4 5.37 -17.61 46.59
N CYS A 5 4.85 -16.65 45.82
CA CYS A 5 5.66 -15.55 45.26
C CYS A 5 5.87 -14.48 46.33
N MET A 6 7.10 -14.30 46.77
CA MET A 6 7.54 -13.12 47.56
C MET A 6 7.76 -11.93 46.63
N LEU A 7 6.96 -10.89 46.84
CA LEU A 7 7.23 -9.55 46.30
C LEU A 7 8.28 -8.86 47.19
N LEU A 8 9.46 -8.61 46.67
CA LEU A 8 10.47 -7.76 47.32
C LEU A 8 10.30 -6.33 46.81
N SER A 9 9.76 -5.45 47.66
CA SER A 9 9.71 -4.02 47.41
C SER A 9 11.01 -3.39 47.90
N LEU A 10 11.86 -2.96 46.93
CA LEU A 10 13.02 -2.13 47.21
C LEU A 10 12.59 -0.65 47.21
N VAL A 11 12.63 -0.02 48.39
CA VAL A 11 12.48 1.40 48.58
C VAL A 11 13.87 2.02 48.43
N PHE A 12 14.07 2.87 47.40
CA PHE A 12 15.23 3.73 47.31
C PHE A 12 14.92 5.13 47.86
N PRO A 13 15.79 5.72 48.68
CA PRO A 13 15.58 7.07 49.17
C PRO A 13 15.87 8.09 48.04
N SER A 14 14.93 8.98 47.80
CA SER A 14 15.07 10.13 46.93
C SER A 14 16.00 11.16 47.59
N SER A 15 17.19 11.37 47.05
CA SER A 15 17.98 12.57 47.31
C SER A 15 17.84 13.52 46.14
N GLY A 16 17.32 14.67 46.44
CA GLY A 16 16.93 15.69 45.50
C GLY A 16 18.08 16.37 44.74
N GLY A 17 17.67 16.83 43.60
CA GLY A 17 18.40 17.71 42.72
C GLY A 17 17.45 18.07 41.59
N VAL A 18 16.51 18.99 41.87
CA VAL A 18 15.69 19.56 40.79
C VAL A 18 16.59 20.56 40.06
N SER A 19 17.26 20.10 39.04
CA SER A 19 17.74 21.00 38.01
C SER A 19 16.53 21.33 37.13
N ASN A 20 15.97 22.52 37.27
CA ASN A 20 15.10 23.11 36.26
C ASN A 20 15.91 23.31 34.97
N ALA A 21 16.01 22.26 34.15
CA ALA A 21 16.23 22.44 32.74
C ALA A 21 14.92 23.06 32.22
N ALA A 22 14.96 24.33 31.84
CA ALA A 22 13.86 24.98 31.15
C ALA A 22 13.48 24.07 29.97
N SER A 23 12.24 23.56 29.95
CA SER A 23 11.69 22.83 28.81
C SER A 23 11.79 23.77 27.61
N ALA A 24 12.56 23.37 26.62
CA ALA A 24 12.48 23.97 25.30
C ALA A 24 11.01 23.99 24.91
N SER A 25 10.50 25.13 24.50
CA SER A 25 9.09 25.40 24.24
C SER A 25 8.49 24.29 23.34
N ASP A 26 7.49 23.57 23.84
CA ASP A 26 6.64 22.64 23.12
C ASP A 26 5.74 23.33 22.03
N LYS A 27 6.24 24.43 21.47
CA LYS A 27 5.50 25.17 20.45
C LYS A 27 5.51 24.40 19.17
N VAL A 28 4.33 23.89 18.78
CA VAL A 28 4.10 23.24 17.50
C VAL A 28 4.27 24.29 16.38
N THR A 29 5.08 23.95 15.39
CA THR A 29 5.21 24.75 14.16
C THR A 29 4.27 24.19 13.11
N VAL A 30 3.42 25.04 12.52
CA VAL A 30 2.52 24.66 11.44
C VAL A 30 3.09 25.17 10.13
N ILE A 31 3.21 24.27 9.16
CA ILE A 31 3.68 24.53 7.79
C ILE A 31 2.55 24.22 6.84
N ASP A 32 1.95 25.24 6.24
CA ASP A 32 0.95 25.12 5.19
C ASP A 32 1.64 24.71 3.88
N VAL A 33 1.33 23.51 3.38
CA VAL A 33 1.96 22.95 2.17
C VAL A 33 1.69 23.79 0.92
N THR A 34 0.60 24.57 0.89
CA THR A 34 0.29 25.43 -0.25
C THR A 34 1.25 26.59 -0.41
N GLN A 35 1.90 27.02 0.69
CA GLN A 35 2.94 28.06 0.64
C GLN A 35 4.22 27.57 -0.03
N TYR A 36 4.33 26.27 -0.26
CA TYR A 36 5.46 25.62 -0.93
C TYR A 36 5.12 25.11 -2.33
N GLY A 37 3.89 25.39 -2.80
CA GLY A 37 3.47 25.08 -4.16
C GLY A 37 2.55 23.89 -4.33
N ALA A 38 2.12 23.23 -3.23
CA ALA A 38 1.04 22.25 -3.30
C ALA A 38 -0.28 22.94 -3.70
N ASP A 39 -1.04 22.32 -4.58
CA ASP A 39 -2.26 22.91 -5.15
C ASP A 39 -3.53 22.18 -4.65
N PRO A 40 -4.31 22.82 -3.75
CA PRO A 40 -5.53 22.24 -3.20
C PRO A 40 -6.71 22.28 -4.18
N THR A 41 -6.53 22.82 -5.38
CA THR A 41 -7.61 22.96 -6.36
C THR A 41 -7.76 21.75 -7.29
N GLY A 42 -6.84 20.76 -7.19
CA GLY A 42 -6.86 19.56 -8.02
C GLY A 42 -6.41 19.78 -9.48
N VAL A 43 -5.76 20.91 -9.78
CA VAL A 43 -5.37 21.25 -11.16
C VAL A 43 -3.90 20.95 -11.44
N LYS A 44 -3.01 21.21 -10.48
CA LYS A 44 -1.56 21.08 -10.66
C LYS A 44 -1.01 19.92 -9.84
N ASP A 45 0.12 19.38 -10.30
CA ASP A 45 0.90 18.41 -9.54
C ASP A 45 1.42 19.04 -8.23
N SER A 46 1.11 18.40 -7.13
CA SER A 46 1.49 18.84 -5.78
C SER A 46 2.74 18.15 -5.24
N ALA A 47 3.30 17.16 -5.96
CA ALA A 47 4.40 16.33 -5.46
C ALA A 47 5.62 17.15 -5.02
N GLU A 48 6.08 18.08 -5.85
CA GLU A 48 7.23 18.94 -5.53
C GLU A 48 6.92 19.91 -4.39
N GLY A 49 5.73 20.51 -4.36
CA GLY A 49 5.32 21.43 -3.30
C GLY A 49 5.23 20.75 -1.93
N ILE A 50 4.63 19.56 -1.90
CA ILE A 50 4.57 18.75 -0.67
C ILE A 50 5.99 18.40 -0.18
N GLN A 51 6.87 17.96 -1.10
CA GLN A 51 8.24 17.62 -0.72
C GLN A 51 9.03 18.85 -0.24
N ALA A 52 8.83 20.01 -0.85
CA ALA A 52 9.47 21.24 -0.42
C ALA A 52 9.02 21.66 1.00
N ALA A 53 7.74 21.47 1.34
CA ALA A 53 7.22 21.68 2.69
C ALA A 53 7.84 20.69 3.70
N ILE A 54 8.03 19.43 3.30
CA ILE A 54 8.70 18.40 4.12
C ILE A 54 10.17 18.80 4.37
N GLU A 55 10.90 19.26 3.35
CA GLU A 55 12.27 19.71 3.53
C GLU A 55 12.36 20.93 4.47
N ALA A 56 11.40 21.86 4.37
CA ALA A 56 11.32 22.97 5.32
C ALA A 56 11.04 22.51 6.76
N ALA A 57 10.23 21.46 6.92
CA ALA A 57 9.95 20.87 8.22
C ALA A 57 11.18 20.24 8.89
N LYS A 58 12.15 19.73 8.14
CA LYS A 58 13.40 19.18 8.67
C LYS A 58 14.28 20.23 9.37
N GLU A 59 14.13 21.49 8.99
CA GLU A 59 14.90 22.60 9.59
C GLU A 59 14.27 23.11 10.90
N VAL A 60 13.08 22.61 11.27
CA VAL A 60 12.37 23.04 12.47
C VAL A 60 12.82 22.22 13.68
N ASN A 61 13.20 22.91 14.75
CA ASN A 61 13.45 22.26 16.03
C ASN A 61 12.15 22.11 16.82
N GLY A 62 11.65 20.89 16.97
CA GLY A 62 10.46 20.57 17.74
C GLY A 62 9.32 19.99 16.88
N PRO A 63 8.12 19.85 17.46
CA PRO A 63 6.99 19.26 16.76
C PRO A 63 6.53 20.11 15.57
N VAL A 64 6.24 19.44 14.44
CA VAL A 64 5.77 20.08 13.20
C VAL A 64 4.44 19.48 12.76
N VAL A 65 3.55 20.33 12.32
CA VAL A 65 2.34 19.96 11.56
C VAL A 65 2.53 20.43 10.12
N LEU A 66 2.57 19.49 9.18
CA LEU A 66 2.41 19.75 7.76
C LEU A 66 0.91 19.81 7.48
N ASP A 67 0.39 21.00 7.30
CA ASP A 67 -1.01 21.30 7.16
C ASP A 67 -1.39 21.31 5.67
N PHE A 68 -2.35 20.46 5.31
CA PHE A 68 -2.95 20.39 3.99
C PHE A 68 -4.32 21.09 4.05
N PRO A 69 -4.43 22.37 3.68
CA PRO A 69 -5.73 23.02 3.58
C PRO A 69 -6.70 22.17 2.78
N LYS A 70 -7.97 22.08 3.26
CA LYS A 70 -8.97 21.22 2.65
C LYS A 70 -9.08 21.46 1.14
N GLY A 71 -8.89 20.39 0.36
CA GLY A 71 -8.92 20.44 -1.10
C GLY A 71 -8.66 19.08 -1.72
N GLU A 72 -8.42 19.09 -3.03
CA GLU A 72 -7.98 17.93 -3.78
C GLU A 72 -6.55 18.17 -4.28
N TYR A 73 -5.65 17.24 -4.04
CA TYR A 73 -4.24 17.34 -4.43
C TYR A 73 -3.90 16.25 -5.43
N GLN A 74 -3.45 16.65 -6.62
CA GLN A 74 -2.96 15.71 -7.64
C GLN A 74 -1.48 15.41 -7.40
N ILE A 75 -1.09 14.13 -7.42
CA ILE A 75 0.27 13.68 -7.14
C ILE A 75 0.73 12.73 -8.24
N TYR A 76 1.70 13.17 -9.04
CA TYR A 76 2.20 12.44 -10.21
C TYR A 76 3.55 11.75 -9.96
N PRO A 77 3.76 10.55 -10.52
CA PRO A 77 5.05 9.84 -10.40
C PRO A 77 6.24 10.60 -11.02
N ASP A 78 5.95 11.52 -11.95
CA ASP A 78 6.97 12.26 -12.68
C ASP A 78 7.84 13.09 -11.74
N HIS A 79 7.24 13.71 -10.74
CA HIS A 79 7.90 14.57 -9.74
C HIS A 79 7.94 13.97 -8.34
N ALA A 80 7.44 12.75 -8.16
CA ALA A 80 7.48 12.06 -6.88
C ALA A 80 8.92 11.68 -6.48
N GLN A 81 9.13 11.52 -5.19
CA GLN A 81 10.40 11.04 -4.65
C GLN A 81 10.68 9.60 -5.10
N LYS A 82 11.96 9.26 -5.32
CA LYS A 82 12.37 7.93 -5.76
C LYS A 82 13.35 7.32 -4.77
N ARG A 83 13.05 6.10 -4.34
CA ARG A 83 13.94 5.33 -3.46
C ARG A 83 14.05 3.88 -3.92
N GLU A 84 15.25 3.32 -3.77
CA GLU A 84 15.44 1.88 -3.90
C GLU A 84 14.99 1.21 -2.60
N LEU A 85 13.88 0.48 -2.64
CA LEU A 85 13.28 -0.18 -1.49
C LEU A 85 13.03 -1.66 -1.77
N TYR A 86 13.38 -2.49 -0.79
CA TYR A 86 13.09 -3.91 -0.76
C TYR A 86 12.01 -4.16 0.29
N ILE A 87 10.77 -4.25 -0.17
CA ILE A 87 9.60 -4.44 0.69
C ILE A 87 9.33 -5.93 0.81
N SER A 88 9.17 -6.43 2.03
CA SER A 88 8.86 -7.83 2.33
C SER A 88 7.63 -8.31 1.52
N ASN A 89 7.71 -9.54 1.02
CA ASN A 89 6.71 -10.18 0.16
C ASN A 89 6.48 -9.49 -1.21
N THR A 90 7.36 -8.56 -1.58
CA THR A 90 7.42 -8.00 -2.94
C THR A 90 8.60 -8.59 -3.71
N LEU A 91 8.87 -8.07 -4.89
CA LEU A 91 10.00 -8.50 -5.69
C LEU A 91 11.32 -8.07 -5.08
N SER A 92 12.25 -9.00 -4.95
CA SER A 92 13.56 -8.82 -4.33
C SER A 92 14.70 -8.73 -5.34
N ARG A 93 15.88 -8.37 -4.83
CA ARG A 93 17.14 -8.34 -5.56
C ARG A 93 17.47 -9.67 -6.27
N ASN A 94 17.11 -10.79 -5.67
CA ASN A 94 17.52 -12.11 -6.13
C ASN A 94 16.64 -12.68 -7.26
N ASN A 95 15.67 -11.95 -7.72
CA ASN A 95 14.67 -12.42 -8.68
C ASN A 95 14.98 -12.01 -10.14
N GLY A 96 16.23 -12.07 -10.57
CA GLY A 96 16.65 -11.78 -11.95
C GLY A 96 16.36 -10.32 -12.36
N ASP A 97 15.81 -10.12 -13.55
CA ASP A 97 15.52 -8.80 -14.14
C ASP A 97 14.50 -7.94 -13.37
N ARG A 98 14.04 -8.42 -12.23
CA ARG A 98 13.11 -7.67 -11.37
C ARG A 98 13.76 -6.52 -10.61
N GLY A 99 15.04 -6.25 -10.86
CA GLY A 99 15.76 -5.09 -10.32
C GLY A 99 15.13 -3.75 -10.62
N THR A 100 14.31 -3.63 -11.67
CA THR A 100 13.55 -2.42 -11.99
C THR A 100 12.44 -2.12 -10.99
N TYR A 101 11.91 -3.14 -10.32
CA TYR A 101 10.81 -2.96 -9.35
C TYR A 101 11.27 -2.48 -7.98
N LYS A 102 12.56 -2.45 -7.69
CA LYS A 102 13.11 -1.92 -6.45
C LYS A 102 12.99 -0.40 -6.36
N MET A 103 13.02 0.30 -7.49
CA MET A 103 12.80 1.75 -7.51
C MET A 103 11.33 2.04 -7.33
N LYS A 104 11.00 2.75 -6.24
CA LYS A 104 9.64 3.16 -5.90
C LYS A 104 9.48 4.65 -6.11
N ASN A 105 8.38 5.05 -6.76
CA ASN A 105 7.89 6.42 -6.73
C ASN A 105 7.07 6.58 -5.45
N ILE A 106 7.31 7.64 -4.69
CA ILE A 106 6.70 7.88 -3.38
C ILE A 106 6.12 9.29 -3.36
N GLY A 107 4.82 9.42 -3.16
CA GLY A 107 4.14 10.70 -3.17
C GLY A 107 4.53 11.56 -1.97
N ILE A 108 4.45 11.00 -0.76
CA ILE A 108 4.78 11.69 0.48
C ILE A 108 5.82 10.85 1.23
N LEU A 109 7.05 11.36 1.32
CA LEU A 109 8.18 10.67 1.92
C LEU A 109 8.75 11.43 3.11
N LEU A 110 8.67 10.83 4.29
CA LEU A 110 9.36 11.28 5.49
C LEU A 110 10.58 10.41 5.76
N GLU A 111 11.77 11.01 5.89
CA GLU A 111 13.01 10.29 6.18
C GLU A 111 13.75 10.93 7.35
N ASN A 112 14.09 10.10 8.37
CA ASN A 112 14.85 10.50 9.56
C ASN A 112 14.23 11.73 10.26
N MET A 113 12.91 11.79 10.34
CA MET A 113 12.16 12.86 10.99
C MET A 113 11.52 12.39 12.29
N GLU A 114 11.29 13.32 13.19
CA GLU A 114 10.69 13.04 14.50
C GLU A 114 9.62 14.10 14.83
N ASN A 115 8.52 13.65 15.48
CA ASN A 115 7.42 14.52 15.94
C ASN A 115 6.74 15.29 14.80
N VAL A 116 6.41 14.60 13.70
CA VAL A 116 5.73 15.20 12.54
C VAL A 116 4.30 14.69 12.43
N THR A 117 3.38 15.60 12.23
CA THR A 117 1.99 15.30 11.87
C THR A 117 1.71 15.77 10.45
N LEU A 118 1.24 14.86 9.59
CA LEU A 118 0.58 15.20 8.33
C LEU A 118 -0.91 15.38 8.63
N GLU A 119 -1.41 16.61 8.56
CA GLU A 119 -2.81 16.93 8.81
C GLU A 119 -3.52 17.20 7.50
N GLY A 120 -4.40 16.27 7.11
CA GLY A 120 -5.11 16.30 5.82
C GLY A 120 -6.34 17.20 5.78
N ASN A 121 -6.93 17.54 6.92
CA ASN A 121 -8.16 18.33 6.99
C ASN A 121 -9.29 17.77 6.11
N GLN A 122 -9.40 16.46 5.96
CA GLN A 122 -10.33 15.78 5.06
C GLN A 122 -10.09 16.16 3.58
N SER A 123 -8.84 16.35 3.19
CA SER A 123 -8.44 16.52 1.80
C SER A 123 -8.36 15.21 1.07
N SER A 124 -8.63 15.27 -0.24
CA SER A 124 -8.44 14.14 -1.14
C SER A 124 -7.06 14.19 -1.78
N LEU A 125 -6.32 13.09 -1.70
CA LEU A 125 -5.06 12.89 -2.41
C LEU A 125 -5.30 11.93 -3.56
N ILE A 126 -5.19 12.43 -4.78
CA ILE A 126 -5.36 11.63 -6.00
C ILE A 126 -3.99 11.33 -6.59
N PHE A 127 -3.63 10.05 -6.52
CA PHE A 127 -2.36 9.56 -7.04
C PHE A 127 -2.50 9.09 -8.48
N HIS A 128 -1.46 9.30 -9.28
CA HIS A 128 -1.43 8.92 -10.68
C HIS A 128 -0.47 7.73 -10.92
N GLY A 129 -0.74 6.99 -12.00
CA GLY A 129 0.11 5.88 -12.42
C GLY A 129 0.22 4.76 -11.37
N LYS A 130 1.46 4.38 -11.02
CA LYS A 130 1.80 3.43 -9.96
C LYS A 130 2.83 4.02 -9.02
N MET A 131 2.45 4.24 -7.78
CA MET A 131 3.32 4.81 -6.76
C MET A 131 2.88 4.41 -5.35
N MET A 132 3.72 4.67 -4.37
CA MET A 132 3.38 4.61 -2.96
C MET A 132 2.81 5.95 -2.52
N MET A 133 1.76 5.94 -1.72
CA MET A 133 1.14 7.16 -1.21
C MET A 133 2.00 7.79 -0.12
N PHE A 134 2.31 7.01 0.92
CA PHE A 134 3.05 7.45 2.10
C PHE A 134 4.25 6.53 2.37
N SER A 135 5.35 7.11 2.80
CA SER A 135 6.46 6.32 3.36
C SER A 135 7.11 7.05 4.53
N THR A 136 7.42 6.30 5.60
CA THR A 136 8.26 6.75 6.69
C THR A 136 9.47 5.84 6.82
N ILE A 137 10.67 6.42 6.78
CA ILE A 137 11.93 5.67 6.84
C ILE A 137 12.79 6.24 7.98
N GLY A 138 13.09 5.42 8.99
CA GLY A 138 13.91 5.83 10.13
C GLY A 138 13.30 6.96 10.96
N CYS A 139 11.97 7.04 10.99
CA CYS A 139 11.24 8.13 11.63
C CYS A 139 10.79 7.77 13.06
N LYS A 140 10.47 8.79 13.87
CA LYS A 140 9.90 8.61 15.20
C LYS A 140 8.69 9.51 15.41
N ASN A 141 7.67 8.97 16.09
CA ASN A 141 6.46 9.71 16.47
C ASN A 141 5.87 10.49 15.29
N ILE A 142 5.44 9.74 14.27
CA ILE A 142 4.79 10.28 13.07
C ILE A 142 3.29 10.03 13.14
N ARG A 143 2.52 11.03 12.74
CA ARG A 143 1.06 10.92 12.58
C ARG A 143 0.65 11.32 11.18
N ILE A 144 -0.17 10.48 10.55
CA ILE A 144 -0.80 10.70 9.24
C ILE A 144 -2.30 10.67 9.48
N GLN A 145 -3.01 11.79 9.27
CA GLN A 145 -4.41 11.82 9.68
C GLN A 145 -5.29 12.68 8.76
N ASN A 146 -6.60 12.31 8.74
CA ASN A 146 -7.67 13.06 8.10
C ASN A 146 -7.50 13.18 6.57
N PHE A 147 -7.13 12.08 5.90
CA PHE A 147 -7.00 12.01 4.44
C PHE A 147 -8.01 11.06 3.82
N ASP A 148 -8.49 11.43 2.64
CA ASP A 148 -9.14 10.57 1.67
C ASP A 148 -8.17 10.30 0.52
N THR A 149 -7.95 9.04 0.11
CA THR A 149 -6.92 8.72 -0.88
C THR A 149 -7.40 7.76 -1.94
N ASP A 150 -7.11 8.04 -3.20
CA ASP A 150 -7.40 7.15 -4.31
C ASP A 150 -6.35 7.28 -5.43
N PHE A 151 -6.45 6.43 -6.43
CA PHE A 151 -5.74 6.57 -7.69
C PHE A 151 -6.68 7.00 -8.79
N GLN A 152 -6.20 7.91 -9.66
CA GLN A 152 -6.96 8.39 -10.82
C GLN A 152 -7.46 7.22 -11.68
N VAL A 153 -6.60 6.23 -11.92
CA VAL A 153 -6.97 5.00 -12.63
C VAL A 153 -6.39 3.80 -11.90
N PRO A 154 -7.22 2.99 -11.23
CA PRO A 154 -6.80 1.77 -10.56
C PRO A 154 -6.21 0.72 -11.51
N SER A 155 -5.11 0.07 -11.12
CA SER A 155 -4.44 -0.95 -11.97
C SER A 155 -5.03 -2.36 -11.83
N VAL A 156 -5.93 -2.58 -10.90
CA VAL A 156 -6.79 -3.77 -10.82
C VAL A 156 -8.08 -3.44 -11.55
N VAL A 157 -8.32 -4.09 -12.68
CA VAL A 157 -9.45 -3.78 -13.55
C VAL A 157 -10.65 -4.63 -13.15
N SER A 158 -11.76 -3.99 -12.78
CA SER A 158 -13.05 -4.63 -12.50
C SER A 158 -13.95 -4.55 -13.72
N VAL A 159 -14.62 -5.65 -14.08
CA VAL A 159 -15.59 -5.72 -15.17
C VAL A 159 -16.73 -6.61 -14.74
N THR A 160 -17.98 -6.27 -15.08
CA THR A 160 -19.17 -7.04 -14.70
C THR A 160 -20.01 -7.36 -15.94
N ALA A 161 -20.49 -8.60 -16.06
CA ALA A 161 -21.43 -8.99 -17.11
C ALA A 161 -22.85 -8.52 -16.73
N GLU A 162 -23.37 -7.52 -17.42
CA GLU A 162 -24.74 -7.05 -17.24
C GLU A 162 -25.76 -7.94 -17.92
N LYS A 163 -25.38 -8.49 -19.11
CA LYS A 163 -26.26 -9.31 -19.93
C LYS A 163 -25.48 -10.40 -20.64
N VAL A 164 -26.06 -11.59 -20.74
CA VAL A 164 -25.50 -12.70 -21.52
C VAL A 164 -26.64 -13.35 -22.32
N GLU A 165 -26.51 -13.38 -23.64
CA GLU A 165 -27.49 -13.99 -24.56
C GLU A 165 -26.75 -14.78 -25.63
N GLY A 166 -26.96 -16.10 -25.63
CA GLY A 166 -26.29 -17.02 -26.59
C GLY A 166 -24.78 -16.91 -26.43
N ASN A 167 -24.11 -16.52 -27.51
CA ASN A 167 -22.66 -16.32 -27.53
C ASN A 167 -22.23 -14.83 -27.35
N THR A 168 -23.13 -13.97 -26.88
CA THR A 168 -22.86 -12.54 -26.71
C THR A 168 -23.04 -12.10 -25.25
N ALA A 169 -22.13 -11.27 -24.75
CA ALA A 169 -22.25 -10.60 -23.46
C ALA A 169 -22.14 -9.07 -23.60
N ILE A 170 -22.89 -8.35 -22.77
CA ILE A 170 -22.67 -6.93 -22.50
C ILE A 170 -21.97 -6.82 -21.17
N LEU A 171 -20.76 -6.29 -21.20
CA LEU A 171 -19.93 -6.08 -20.03
C LEU A 171 -19.93 -4.61 -19.65
N TYR A 172 -20.15 -4.32 -18.36
CA TYR A 172 -19.98 -2.99 -17.79
C TYR A 172 -18.55 -2.82 -17.30
N VAL A 173 -17.94 -1.70 -17.65
CA VAL A 173 -16.62 -1.27 -17.22
C VAL A 173 -16.78 0.01 -16.40
N PRO A 174 -16.43 0.04 -15.10
CA PRO A 174 -16.50 1.25 -14.29
C PRO A 174 -15.84 2.47 -14.93
N GLU A 175 -16.41 3.65 -14.69
CA GLU A 175 -16.00 4.89 -15.38
C GLU A 175 -14.55 5.32 -15.11
N CYS A 176 -13.97 4.88 -13.99
CA CYS A 176 -12.57 5.17 -13.64
C CYS A 176 -11.55 4.49 -14.57
N TYR A 177 -11.96 3.49 -15.38
CA TYR A 177 -11.02 2.79 -16.25
C TYR A 177 -10.97 3.36 -17.66
N ASN A 178 -9.75 3.63 -18.12
CA ASN A 178 -9.49 3.95 -19.52
C ASN A 178 -9.30 2.67 -20.33
N TYR A 179 -10.01 2.54 -21.46
CA TYR A 179 -9.82 1.42 -22.36
C TYR A 179 -10.10 1.75 -23.82
N SER A 180 -9.46 1.02 -24.71
CA SER A 180 -9.70 1.04 -26.14
C SER A 180 -9.89 -0.38 -26.69
N VAL A 181 -10.59 -0.50 -27.81
CA VAL A 181 -10.89 -1.79 -28.45
C VAL A 181 -10.38 -1.78 -29.87
N SER A 182 -9.68 -2.85 -30.27
CA SER A 182 -9.22 -3.08 -31.64
C SER A 182 -9.37 -4.57 -31.99
N GLY A 183 -10.31 -4.88 -32.86
CA GLY A 183 -10.62 -6.26 -33.25
C GLY A 183 -11.08 -7.11 -32.04
N THR A 184 -10.26 -8.09 -31.65
CA THR A 184 -10.49 -8.97 -30.50
C THR A 184 -9.66 -8.59 -29.28
N THR A 185 -9.06 -7.40 -29.27
CA THR A 185 -8.18 -6.92 -28.20
C THR A 185 -8.80 -5.71 -27.52
N VAL A 186 -8.94 -5.77 -26.21
CA VAL A 186 -9.15 -4.61 -25.34
C VAL A 186 -7.82 -4.21 -24.73
N THR A 187 -7.51 -2.92 -24.74
CA THR A 187 -6.32 -2.37 -24.08
C THR A 187 -6.76 -1.45 -22.94
N TRP A 188 -6.34 -1.80 -21.74
CA TRP A 188 -6.50 -1.03 -20.51
C TRP A 188 -5.29 -0.14 -20.33
N SER A 189 -5.48 1.09 -19.86
CA SER A 189 -4.36 1.98 -19.58
C SER A 189 -4.64 2.85 -18.36
N SER A 190 -3.56 3.30 -17.74
CA SER A 190 -3.63 4.40 -16.78
C SER A 190 -4.06 5.70 -17.48
N ASP A 191 -4.19 6.75 -16.69
CA ASP A 191 -4.11 8.12 -17.16
C ASP A 191 -2.77 8.39 -17.86
N VAL A 192 -2.72 9.49 -18.61
CA VAL A 192 -1.55 9.91 -19.37
C VAL A 192 -0.78 10.94 -18.56
N SER A 193 0.54 10.75 -18.43
CA SER A 193 1.42 11.75 -17.84
C SER A 193 1.31 13.08 -18.59
N PRO A 194 1.01 14.19 -17.90
CA PRO A 194 0.96 15.51 -18.53
C PRO A 194 2.35 16.01 -18.96
N TYR A 195 3.42 15.34 -18.50
CA TYR A 195 4.81 15.70 -18.77
C TYR A 195 5.43 14.92 -19.95
N THR A 196 5.06 13.63 -20.08
CA THR A 196 5.63 12.75 -21.12
C THR A 196 4.65 12.46 -22.26
N GLY A 197 3.36 12.67 -22.04
CA GLY A 197 2.31 12.30 -23.00
C GLY A 197 2.08 10.78 -23.11
N GLN A 198 2.61 9.98 -22.18
CA GLN A 198 2.50 8.52 -22.20
C GLN A 198 1.74 8.00 -20.99
N ALA A 199 1.00 6.91 -21.17
CA ALA A 199 0.36 6.22 -20.07
C ALA A 199 1.42 5.55 -19.17
N TYR A 200 1.21 5.59 -17.85
CA TYR A 200 2.13 5.00 -16.87
C TYR A 200 2.13 3.47 -16.92
N TRP A 201 1.02 2.88 -17.29
CA TRP A 201 0.88 1.43 -17.49
C TRP A 201 -0.16 1.14 -18.57
N SER A 202 0.00 -0.01 -19.21
CA SER A 202 -0.96 -0.54 -20.19
C SER A 202 -0.97 -2.05 -20.18
N TYR A 203 -2.16 -2.65 -20.30
CA TYR A 203 -2.38 -4.09 -20.31
C TYR A 203 -3.39 -4.44 -21.38
N THR A 204 -3.33 -5.69 -21.87
CA THR A 204 -4.27 -6.17 -22.89
C THR A 204 -5.10 -7.34 -22.37
N ASN A 205 -6.36 -7.41 -22.78
CA ASN A 205 -7.31 -8.51 -22.51
C ASN A 205 -7.39 -8.86 -21.02
N ASN A 206 -7.23 -10.14 -20.67
CA ASN A 206 -7.19 -10.57 -19.27
C ASN A 206 -5.83 -10.23 -18.67
N VAL A 207 -5.84 -9.29 -17.72
CA VAL A 207 -4.62 -8.86 -17.05
C VAL A 207 -4.19 -9.95 -16.06
N GLY A 208 -3.14 -10.69 -16.39
CA GLY A 208 -2.48 -11.66 -15.51
C GLY A 208 -3.40 -12.62 -14.74
N HIS A 209 -3.59 -12.39 -13.45
CA HIS A 209 -4.51 -13.15 -12.60
C HIS A 209 -5.93 -12.59 -12.71
N VAL A 210 -6.90 -13.49 -12.83
CA VAL A 210 -8.33 -13.15 -12.91
C VAL A 210 -9.06 -13.83 -11.77
N GLN A 211 -9.75 -13.06 -10.97
CA GLN A 211 -10.61 -13.53 -9.88
C GLN A 211 -12.07 -13.23 -10.23
N GLY A 212 -12.93 -14.24 -10.11
CA GLY A 212 -14.35 -14.11 -10.38
C GLY A 212 -15.17 -13.76 -9.15
N PHE A 213 -16.27 -13.07 -9.35
CA PHE A 213 -17.24 -12.71 -8.32
C PHE A 213 -18.65 -12.99 -8.81
N ASP A 214 -19.51 -13.46 -7.93
CA ASP A 214 -20.95 -13.36 -8.10
C ASP A 214 -21.42 -12.06 -7.45
N MET A 215 -21.77 -11.07 -8.25
CA MET A 215 -22.19 -9.75 -7.79
C MET A 215 -23.56 -9.79 -7.09
N THR A 216 -24.34 -10.87 -7.26
CA THR A 216 -25.66 -11.00 -6.61
C THR A 216 -25.55 -11.53 -5.19
N THR A 217 -24.54 -12.29 -4.90
CA THR A 217 -24.29 -12.91 -3.58
C THR A 217 -23.07 -12.31 -2.88
N ALA A 218 -22.33 -11.42 -3.54
CA ALA A 218 -21.05 -10.85 -3.09
C ALA A 218 -20.04 -11.95 -2.68
N THR A 219 -20.00 -13.05 -3.43
CA THR A 219 -19.12 -14.18 -3.15
C THR A 219 -18.05 -14.37 -4.22
N LEU A 220 -16.84 -14.71 -3.76
CA LEU A 220 -15.76 -15.13 -4.65
C LEU A 220 -16.12 -16.43 -5.36
N THR A 221 -15.78 -16.54 -6.63
CA THR A 221 -15.90 -17.76 -7.40
C THR A 221 -14.59 -18.05 -8.12
N THR A 222 -14.17 -19.31 -8.08
CA THR A 222 -12.95 -19.77 -8.74
C THR A 222 -13.20 -20.31 -10.13
N SER A 223 -14.46 -20.45 -10.52
CA SER A 223 -14.88 -21.07 -11.79
C SER A 223 -15.60 -20.08 -12.69
N GLY A 224 -15.19 -20.02 -13.93
CA GLY A 224 -15.83 -19.26 -14.98
C GLY A 224 -14.86 -18.96 -16.11
N ASP A 225 -15.40 -18.82 -17.31
CA ASP A 225 -14.60 -18.35 -18.44
C ASP A 225 -14.14 -16.94 -18.19
N LYS A 226 -12.90 -16.66 -18.55
CA LYS A 226 -12.39 -15.30 -18.53
C LYS A 226 -13.07 -14.48 -19.62
N PHE A 227 -13.47 -13.23 -19.32
CA PHE A 227 -14.22 -12.38 -20.24
C PHE A 227 -13.55 -12.19 -21.61
N PHE A 228 -12.23 -12.18 -21.65
CA PHE A 228 -11.49 -11.90 -22.89
C PHE A 228 -10.79 -13.14 -23.45
N ASN A 229 -11.33 -14.35 -23.14
CA ASN A 229 -10.96 -15.59 -23.80
C ASN A 229 -11.98 -15.94 -24.89
N ASN A 230 -11.56 -16.67 -25.92
CA ASN A 230 -12.42 -17.20 -26.97
C ASN A 230 -13.28 -16.15 -27.68
N VAL A 231 -12.78 -14.90 -27.76
CA VAL A 231 -13.48 -13.76 -28.34
C VAL A 231 -13.47 -13.85 -29.88
N GLN A 232 -14.62 -13.67 -30.50
CA GLN A 232 -14.80 -13.52 -31.94
C GLN A 232 -14.73 -12.04 -32.35
N SER A 233 -15.39 -11.14 -31.58
CA SER A 233 -15.39 -9.72 -31.85
C SER A 233 -15.72 -8.92 -30.58
N MET A 234 -15.28 -7.68 -30.52
CA MET A 234 -15.62 -6.72 -29.47
C MET A 234 -16.05 -5.39 -30.09
N GLU A 235 -17.01 -4.73 -29.42
CA GLU A 235 -17.54 -3.44 -29.81
C GLU A 235 -17.73 -2.57 -28.55
N LYS A 236 -17.12 -1.38 -28.55
CA LYS A 236 -17.34 -0.40 -27.48
C LYS A 236 -18.70 0.25 -27.69
N LEU A 237 -19.55 0.19 -26.68
CA LEU A 237 -20.86 0.83 -26.64
C LEU A 237 -20.81 2.08 -25.76
N ASP A 238 -21.90 2.88 -25.80
CA ASP A 238 -22.07 4.03 -24.89
C ASP A 238 -22.21 3.58 -23.43
N GLY A 239 -21.97 4.51 -22.49
CA GLY A 239 -22.14 4.29 -21.07
C GLY A 239 -21.15 3.25 -20.48
N HIS A 240 -19.90 3.30 -20.91
CA HIS A 240 -18.86 2.38 -20.45
C HIS A 240 -19.22 0.89 -20.59
N ARG A 241 -19.84 0.52 -21.68
CA ARG A 241 -20.21 -0.85 -22.00
C ARG A 241 -19.37 -1.40 -23.13
N LEU A 242 -19.11 -2.71 -23.04
CA LEU A 242 -18.36 -3.48 -24.02
C LEU A 242 -19.22 -4.68 -24.44
N LYS A 243 -19.60 -4.74 -25.71
CA LYS A 243 -20.23 -5.94 -26.27
C LYS A 243 -19.16 -6.88 -26.73
N VAL A 244 -19.20 -8.09 -26.22
CA VAL A 244 -18.28 -9.17 -26.60
C VAL A 244 -19.06 -10.30 -27.22
N THR A 245 -18.67 -10.70 -28.43
CA THR A 245 -19.19 -11.90 -29.12
C THR A 245 -18.11 -12.97 -29.01
N TYR A 246 -18.49 -14.17 -28.59
CA TYR A 246 -17.60 -15.31 -28.38
C TYR A 246 -17.78 -16.32 -29.51
N ASN A 247 -16.75 -17.16 -29.78
CA ASN A 247 -16.86 -18.26 -30.74
C ASN A 247 -17.81 -19.38 -30.27
N SER A 248 -18.09 -19.46 -28.96
CA SER A 248 -19.07 -20.34 -28.33
C SER A 248 -19.69 -19.64 -27.12
N ALA A 249 -20.87 -20.06 -26.68
CA ALA A 249 -21.53 -19.50 -25.52
C ALA A 249 -20.62 -19.56 -24.27
N PRO A 250 -20.44 -18.45 -23.54
CA PRO A 250 -19.63 -18.46 -22.33
C PRO A 250 -20.34 -19.19 -21.17
N SER A 251 -19.59 -19.69 -20.21
CA SER A 251 -20.14 -20.38 -19.03
C SER A 251 -20.67 -19.43 -17.96
N PHE A 252 -20.23 -18.17 -17.94
CA PHE A 252 -20.69 -17.16 -16.99
C PHE A 252 -22.08 -16.61 -17.35
N LYS A 253 -22.73 -15.98 -16.38
CA LYS A 253 -24.07 -15.39 -16.50
C LYS A 253 -24.05 -13.89 -16.17
N ALA A 254 -25.14 -13.21 -16.44
CA ALA A 254 -25.36 -11.87 -15.93
C ALA A 254 -25.21 -11.85 -14.40
N GLY A 255 -24.60 -10.78 -13.86
CA GLY A 255 -24.21 -10.67 -12.47
C GLY A 255 -22.84 -11.28 -12.13
N TYR A 256 -22.14 -11.90 -13.09
CA TYR A 256 -20.77 -12.33 -12.90
C TYR A 256 -19.80 -11.18 -13.12
N GLY A 257 -18.91 -10.97 -12.17
CA GLY A 257 -17.85 -9.95 -12.23
C GLY A 257 -16.47 -10.60 -12.29
N GLN A 258 -15.50 -9.87 -12.82
CA GLN A 258 -14.09 -10.25 -12.80
C GLN A 258 -13.23 -9.09 -12.34
N GLN A 259 -12.28 -9.38 -11.46
CA GLN A 259 -11.13 -8.53 -11.16
C GLN A 259 -9.91 -9.11 -11.88
N MET A 260 -9.21 -8.25 -12.58
CA MET A 260 -8.03 -8.61 -13.35
C MET A 260 -6.84 -7.82 -12.84
N ARG A 261 -5.76 -8.50 -12.44
CA ARG A 261 -4.56 -7.87 -11.89
C ARG A 261 -3.27 -8.49 -12.40
N ARG A 262 -2.21 -7.72 -12.46
CA ARG A 262 -0.88 -8.31 -12.63
C ARG A 262 -0.51 -9.12 -11.39
N THR A 263 0.20 -10.21 -11.62
CA THR A 263 0.71 -11.06 -10.52
C THR A 263 1.90 -10.44 -9.79
N THR A 264 2.43 -9.32 -10.27
CA THR A 264 3.58 -8.64 -9.69
C THR A 264 3.15 -7.79 -8.52
N ARG A 265 3.56 -8.17 -7.33
CA ARG A 265 3.40 -7.40 -6.09
C ARG A 265 4.61 -6.49 -5.93
N ASP A 266 4.55 -5.29 -6.42
CA ASP A 266 5.71 -4.38 -6.50
C ASP A 266 5.57 -3.10 -5.67
N HIS A 267 4.39 -2.80 -5.12
CA HIS A 267 4.10 -1.58 -4.38
C HIS A 267 3.29 -1.87 -3.11
N SER A 268 3.36 -0.94 -2.16
CA SER A 268 2.41 -0.77 -1.05
C SER A 268 1.83 0.64 -1.09
N ALA A 269 0.62 0.84 -0.59
CA ALA A 269 0.05 2.17 -0.44
C ALA A 269 0.82 2.98 0.60
N ALA A 270 1.07 2.41 1.78
CA ALA A 270 1.93 3.00 2.80
C ALA A 270 3.06 2.04 3.19
N PHE A 271 4.24 2.58 3.49
CA PHE A 271 5.40 1.81 3.92
C PHE A 271 6.12 2.46 5.09
N PHE A 272 6.16 1.76 6.22
CA PHE A 272 6.83 2.19 7.43
C PHE A 272 8.05 1.31 7.68
N TRP A 273 9.24 1.83 7.44
CA TRP A 273 10.49 1.09 7.58
C TRP A 273 11.38 1.70 8.65
N GLU A 274 11.84 0.85 9.58
CA GLU A 274 12.74 1.25 10.69
C GLU A 274 12.22 2.46 11.49
N SER A 275 10.89 2.60 11.55
CA SER A 275 10.24 3.72 12.23
C SER A 275 9.65 3.29 13.57
N ASP A 276 9.56 4.20 14.53
CA ASP A 276 9.01 3.95 15.87
C ASP A 276 7.91 4.96 16.20
N GLY A 277 6.72 4.46 16.51
CA GLY A 277 5.57 5.31 16.84
C GLY A 277 4.93 5.94 15.61
N VAL A 278 4.48 5.13 14.63
CA VAL A 278 3.72 5.62 13.48
C VAL A 278 2.23 5.41 13.72
N THR A 279 1.47 6.48 13.65
CA THR A 279 0.00 6.46 13.74
C THR A 279 -0.61 6.91 12.43
N MET A 280 -1.49 6.09 11.86
CA MET A 280 -2.39 6.48 10.77
C MET A 280 -3.80 6.53 11.33
N GLN A 281 -4.52 7.66 11.17
CA GLN A 281 -5.81 7.87 11.80
C GLN A 281 -6.79 8.62 10.89
N HIS A 282 -8.06 8.14 10.82
CA HIS A 282 -9.09 8.73 9.97
C HIS A 282 -8.63 8.84 8.52
N VAL A 283 -8.19 7.72 7.92
CA VAL A 283 -7.68 7.68 6.55
C VAL A 283 -8.50 6.70 5.73
N GLU A 284 -9.03 7.17 4.62
CA GLU A 284 -9.69 6.34 3.61
C GLU A 284 -8.67 5.94 2.53
N LEU A 285 -8.60 4.64 2.24
CA LEU A 285 -7.72 4.05 1.23
C LEU A 285 -8.59 3.34 0.19
N HIS A 286 -8.92 4.03 -0.90
CA HIS A 286 -9.86 3.52 -1.90
C HIS A 286 -9.20 2.63 -2.95
N PHE A 287 -7.87 2.71 -3.10
CA PHE A 287 -7.11 1.78 -3.93
C PHE A 287 -5.64 1.70 -3.51
N LEU A 288 -5.02 0.50 -3.63
CA LEU A 288 -3.71 0.19 -3.06
C LEU A 288 -2.65 -0.25 -4.09
N HIS A 289 -3.02 -0.60 -5.30
CA HIS A 289 -2.27 -1.37 -6.31
C HIS A 289 -1.97 -2.81 -5.90
N ALA A 290 -1.16 -3.04 -4.87
CA ALA A 290 -0.82 -4.35 -4.34
C ALA A 290 -1.08 -4.41 -2.85
N PHE A 291 -0.07 -4.19 -2.01
CA PHE A 291 -0.22 -4.13 -0.55
C PHE A 291 -0.82 -2.80 -0.09
N GLY A 292 -1.52 -2.81 1.02
CA GLY A 292 -1.98 -1.62 1.70
C GLY A 292 -0.90 -1.01 2.59
N VAL A 293 -1.03 -1.11 3.91
CA VAL A 293 -0.05 -0.61 4.87
C VAL A 293 0.95 -1.70 5.21
N VAL A 294 2.21 -1.49 4.88
CA VAL A 294 3.31 -2.39 5.22
C VAL A 294 4.22 -1.76 6.26
N GLY A 295 4.27 -2.37 7.46
CA GLY A 295 5.31 -2.13 8.45
C GLY A 295 6.45 -3.12 8.24
N GLN A 296 7.69 -2.65 8.21
CA GLN A 296 8.87 -3.48 8.09
C GLN A 296 9.92 -3.05 9.09
N LEU A 297 10.30 -3.96 10.01
CA LEU A 297 11.29 -3.70 11.06
C LEU A 297 10.99 -2.41 11.87
N SER A 298 9.74 -2.06 11.98
CA SER A 298 9.23 -0.88 12.68
C SER A 298 8.61 -1.26 14.02
N LYS A 299 8.34 -0.28 14.87
CA LYS A 299 7.78 -0.49 16.22
C LYS A 299 6.62 0.45 16.48
N ASN A 300 5.68 0.00 17.34
CA ASN A 300 4.61 0.84 17.86
C ASN A 300 3.76 1.49 16.75
N ILE A 301 3.14 0.65 15.90
CA ILE A 301 2.30 1.10 14.79
C ILE A 301 0.84 1.08 15.24
N THR A 302 0.13 2.18 14.99
CA THR A 302 -1.31 2.30 15.24
C THR A 302 -2.04 2.66 13.95
N LEU A 303 -3.04 1.86 13.60
CA LEU A 303 -4.04 2.17 12.59
C LEU A 303 -5.38 2.35 13.32
N ASP A 304 -5.95 3.54 13.31
CA ASP A 304 -7.19 3.88 14.01
C ASP A 304 -8.14 4.57 13.03
N ASP A 305 -9.26 3.91 12.70
CA ASP A 305 -10.18 4.36 11.67
C ASP A 305 -9.46 4.55 10.31
N VAL A 306 -8.76 3.48 9.90
CA VAL A 306 -8.16 3.36 8.56
C VAL A 306 -9.01 2.40 7.76
N ASN A 307 -9.63 2.89 6.69
CA ASN A 307 -10.64 2.16 5.95
C ASN A 307 -10.16 1.79 4.55
N PHE A 308 -10.20 0.50 4.27
CA PHE A 308 -9.81 -0.09 2.99
C PHE A 308 -11.10 -0.47 2.27
N ARG A 309 -11.63 0.43 1.46
CA ARG A 309 -12.91 0.23 0.77
C ARG A 309 -13.02 1.05 -0.51
N ASN A 310 -13.76 0.54 -1.48
CA ASN A 310 -14.08 1.30 -2.69
C ASN A 310 -15.00 2.48 -2.38
N TYR A 311 -15.00 3.50 -3.23
CA TYR A 311 -16.07 4.51 -3.22
C TYR A 311 -17.40 3.83 -3.49
N GLU A 312 -18.41 4.18 -2.71
CA GLU A 312 -19.78 3.72 -2.93
C GLU A 312 -20.26 4.12 -4.33
N GLY A 313 -20.86 3.19 -5.05
CA GLY A 313 -21.36 3.43 -6.40
C GLY A 313 -20.29 3.51 -7.50
N SER A 314 -19.01 3.35 -7.19
CA SER A 314 -17.92 3.36 -8.19
C SER A 314 -17.97 2.20 -9.18
N GLY A 315 -18.68 1.12 -8.84
CA GLY A 315 -18.71 -0.11 -9.62
C GLY A 315 -17.42 -0.94 -9.55
N ARG A 316 -16.41 -0.48 -8.80
CA ARG A 316 -15.21 -1.25 -8.51
C ARG A 316 -15.54 -2.37 -7.52
N THR A 317 -14.81 -3.48 -7.64
CA THR A 317 -15.00 -4.66 -6.78
C THR A 317 -13.73 -5.04 -6.02
N GLY A 318 -12.66 -4.24 -6.11
CA GLY A 318 -11.41 -4.51 -5.43
C GLY A 318 -10.64 -3.26 -5.06
N VAL A 319 -10.09 -3.25 -3.87
CA VAL A 319 -9.29 -2.15 -3.29
C VAL A 319 -7.80 -2.38 -3.57
N GLY A 320 -7.34 -3.61 -3.60
CA GLY A 320 -5.94 -3.97 -3.80
C GLY A 320 -5.78 -5.38 -4.35
N SER A 321 -4.56 -5.86 -4.42
CA SER A 321 -4.27 -7.18 -4.98
C SER A 321 -3.36 -8.05 -4.11
N ALA A 322 -3.08 -7.61 -2.88
CA ALA A 322 -2.31 -8.31 -1.85
C ALA A 322 -2.87 -7.95 -0.47
N ASP A 323 -2.12 -8.24 0.60
CA ASP A 323 -2.55 -8.01 1.97
C ASP A 323 -2.83 -6.52 2.24
N PHE A 324 -3.92 -6.22 2.95
CA PHE A 324 -4.24 -4.83 3.28
C PHE A 324 -3.35 -4.27 4.39
N VAL A 325 -3.02 -5.08 5.38
CA VAL A 325 -2.05 -4.74 6.42
C VAL A 325 -1.04 -5.88 6.51
N GLN A 326 0.23 -5.56 6.31
CA GLN A 326 1.33 -6.51 6.48
C GLN A 326 2.37 -5.95 7.44
N MET A 327 2.63 -6.68 8.54
CA MET A 327 3.65 -6.32 9.52
C MET A 327 4.76 -7.37 9.49
N SER A 328 5.91 -7.01 8.91
CA SER A 328 7.06 -7.89 8.71
C SER A 328 8.19 -7.55 9.67
N GLY A 329 8.48 -8.43 10.61
CA GLY A 329 9.53 -8.23 11.61
C GLY A 329 9.34 -7.01 12.51
N CYS A 330 8.10 -6.57 12.69
CA CYS A 330 7.75 -5.44 13.53
C CYS A 330 7.74 -5.80 15.01
N GLY A 331 8.03 -4.81 15.88
CA GLY A 331 8.07 -4.97 17.33
C GLY A 331 7.18 -3.99 18.08
N GLY A 332 7.22 -4.05 19.40
CA GLY A 332 6.41 -3.20 20.26
C GLY A 332 4.91 -3.51 20.14
N THR A 333 4.08 -2.48 20.15
CA THR A 333 2.62 -2.62 20.03
C THR A 333 2.18 -2.38 18.59
N ILE A 334 1.46 -3.34 18.01
CA ILE A 334 0.71 -3.17 16.76
C ILE A 334 -0.77 -3.08 17.13
N ARG A 335 -1.38 -1.94 16.87
CA ARG A 335 -2.76 -1.65 17.22
C ARG A 335 -3.56 -1.30 15.97
N ILE A 336 -4.61 -2.08 15.69
CA ILE A 336 -5.53 -1.87 14.57
C ILE A 336 -6.93 -1.83 15.17
N VAL A 337 -7.59 -0.68 15.08
CA VAL A 337 -8.90 -0.47 15.71
C VAL A 337 -9.80 0.38 14.83
N ASN A 338 -11.11 0.25 15.00
CA ASN A 338 -12.13 1.04 14.30
C ASN A 338 -12.03 1.01 12.77
N SER A 339 -11.26 0.08 12.20
CA SER A 339 -10.91 0.03 10.77
C SER A 339 -11.78 -0.94 10.00
N THR A 340 -12.01 -0.65 8.73
CA THR A 340 -12.84 -1.46 7.83
C THR A 340 -11.98 -2.08 6.73
N PHE A 341 -12.24 -3.34 6.40
CA PHE A 341 -11.55 -4.09 5.36
C PHE A 341 -12.59 -4.69 4.42
N GLU A 342 -12.75 -4.11 3.22
CA GLU A 342 -13.71 -4.59 2.23
C GLU A 342 -13.00 -5.25 1.05
N ASP A 343 -13.52 -6.38 0.61
CA ASP A 343 -13.09 -7.13 -0.59
C ASP A 343 -11.57 -7.41 -0.67
N PRO A 344 -10.92 -7.92 0.39
CA PRO A 344 -9.51 -8.25 0.33
C PRO A 344 -9.29 -9.41 -0.65
N GLN A 345 -8.26 -9.30 -1.49
CA GLN A 345 -7.86 -10.37 -2.42
C GLN A 345 -6.82 -11.33 -1.84
N ASP A 346 -6.28 -10.97 -0.69
CA ASP A 346 -5.36 -11.76 0.14
C ASP A 346 -5.69 -11.49 1.61
N ASP A 347 -4.76 -11.63 2.54
CA ASP A 347 -5.02 -11.43 3.96
C ASP A 347 -5.44 -9.98 4.28
N PRO A 348 -6.54 -9.75 5.01
CA PRO A 348 -6.85 -8.40 5.50
C PRO A 348 -5.78 -7.92 6.50
N ILE A 349 -5.23 -8.82 7.32
CA ILE A 349 -4.16 -8.53 8.27
C ILE A 349 -3.19 -9.73 8.31
N ASN A 350 -1.92 -9.48 8.02
CA ASN A 350 -0.84 -10.44 8.08
C ASN A 350 0.30 -9.91 8.96
N ILE A 351 0.61 -10.60 10.04
CA ILE A 351 1.68 -10.21 10.97
C ILE A 351 2.65 -11.39 11.07
N HIS A 352 3.88 -11.19 10.62
CA HIS A 352 4.87 -12.27 10.56
C HIS A 352 6.30 -11.77 10.80
N GLY A 353 7.17 -12.72 11.16
CA GLY A 353 8.62 -12.52 11.16
C GLY A 353 9.22 -12.90 9.81
N THR A 354 10.48 -12.53 9.63
CA THR A 354 11.33 -13.02 8.54
C THR A 354 12.41 -13.90 9.12
N PHE A 355 12.70 -15.03 8.46
CA PHE A 355 13.61 -16.03 8.95
C PHE A 355 14.82 -16.18 8.03
N LEU A 356 16.00 -16.30 8.64
CA LEU A 356 17.23 -16.66 7.94
C LEU A 356 17.58 -18.12 8.24
N GLN A 357 18.08 -18.82 7.25
CA GLN A 357 18.61 -20.16 7.46
C GLN A 357 20.09 -20.10 7.86
N VAL A 358 20.45 -20.76 8.96
CA VAL A 358 21.85 -21.00 9.29
C VAL A 358 22.41 -22.07 8.35
N THR A 359 23.41 -21.72 7.56
CA THR A 359 24.06 -22.64 6.60
C THR A 359 25.38 -23.18 7.11
N GLU A 360 26.00 -22.47 8.05
CA GLU A 360 27.30 -22.89 8.61
C GLU A 360 27.50 -22.27 9.99
N ARG A 361 28.01 -23.05 10.96
CA ARG A 361 28.53 -22.53 12.20
C ARG A 361 30.04 -22.35 12.06
N ILE A 362 30.49 -21.11 11.98
CA ILE A 362 31.93 -20.79 11.80
C ILE A 362 32.67 -20.86 13.12
N SER A 363 32.04 -20.43 14.23
CA SER A 363 32.54 -20.50 15.59
C SER A 363 31.38 -20.46 16.60
N ASP A 364 31.68 -20.44 17.90
CA ASP A 364 30.63 -20.40 18.94
C ASP A 364 29.73 -19.15 18.89
N ASN A 365 30.24 -18.07 18.32
CA ASN A 365 29.56 -16.79 18.23
C ASN A 365 29.47 -16.23 16.79
N LYS A 366 29.71 -17.07 15.78
CA LYS A 366 29.69 -16.65 14.38
C LYS A 366 29.02 -17.68 13.50
N PHE A 367 27.98 -17.28 12.83
CA PHE A 367 27.17 -18.12 11.94
C PHE A 367 27.06 -17.46 10.55
N LYS A 368 27.06 -18.33 9.53
CA LYS A 368 26.71 -17.93 8.17
C LYS A 368 25.24 -18.20 7.97
N VAL A 369 24.51 -17.20 7.47
CA VAL A 369 23.08 -17.28 7.24
C VAL A 369 22.74 -16.84 5.82
N HIS A 370 21.62 -17.30 5.29
CA HIS A 370 21.07 -16.81 4.03
C HIS A 370 19.55 -16.62 4.12
N TYR A 371 19.02 -15.78 3.22
CA TYR A 371 17.60 -15.60 3.06
C TYR A 371 16.94 -16.85 2.48
N GLN A 372 15.90 -17.36 3.13
CA GLN A 372 15.18 -18.54 2.67
C GLN A 372 14.28 -18.25 1.48
N HIS A 373 13.65 -17.10 1.49
CA HIS A 373 12.71 -16.72 0.45
C HIS A 373 13.20 -15.44 -0.26
N HIS A 374 13.14 -15.46 -1.58
CA HIS A 374 13.64 -14.37 -2.41
C HIS A 374 12.87 -13.05 -2.18
N GLU A 375 11.61 -13.11 -1.79
CA GLU A 375 10.79 -11.93 -1.50
C GLU A 375 11.04 -11.33 -0.11
N THR A 376 11.87 -11.96 0.72
CA THR A 376 12.28 -11.45 2.03
C THR A 376 13.74 -11.00 2.06
N SER A 377 14.40 -10.90 0.92
CA SER A 377 15.79 -10.47 0.77
C SER A 377 15.94 -9.02 0.38
N GLY A 378 17.11 -8.45 0.59
CA GLY A 378 17.47 -7.09 0.18
C GLY A 378 17.38 -6.06 1.31
N PHE A 379 16.90 -6.45 2.49
CA PHE A 379 16.87 -5.63 3.70
C PHE A 379 17.47 -6.40 4.88
N PRO A 380 17.99 -5.74 5.93
CA PRO A 380 18.46 -6.40 7.13
C PRO A 380 17.31 -7.13 7.84
N ASN A 381 17.60 -8.30 8.45
CA ASN A 381 16.63 -8.99 9.30
C ASN A 381 16.93 -8.80 10.80
N TYR A 382 18.17 -8.42 11.12
CA TYR A 382 18.65 -8.24 12.50
C TYR A 382 19.58 -7.04 12.58
N TYR A 383 19.58 -6.38 13.71
CA TYR A 383 20.43 -5.26 14.03
C TYR A 383 21.34 -5.60 15.22
N VAL A 384 22.40 -4.82 15.38
CA VAL A 384 23.29 -4.98 16.54
C VAL A 384 22.52 -4.69 17.83
N GLY A 385 22.50 -5.70 18.72
CA GLY A 385 21.76 -5.64 19.99
C GLY A 385 20.43 -6.38 19.98
N ASP A 386 19.99 -6.89 18.84
CA ASP A 386 18.81 -7.74 18.78
C ASP A 386 19.05 -9.07 19.47
N GLU A 387 18.04 -9.57 20.18
CA GLU A 387 17.98 -10.92 20.68
C GLU A 387 17.52 -11.86 19.56
N VAL A 388 18.26 -12.95 19.33
CA VAL A 388 17.96 -13.91 18.28
C VAL A 388 17.72 -15.31 18.86
N GLU A 389 16.74 -16.00 18.30
CA GLU A 389 16.42 -17.39 18.63
C GLU A 389 16.85 -18.33 17.50
N PHE A 390 17.49 -19.45 17.86
CA PHE A 390 17.80 -20.54 16.94
C PHE A 390 16.73 -21.62 17.02
N VAL A 391 15.96 -21.79 15.97
CA VAL A 391 14.96 -22.85 15.88
C VAL A 391 15.53 -24.03 15.11
N ILE A 392 15.56 -25.19 15.76
CA ILE A 392 15.99 -26.45 15.12
C ILE A 392 14.76 -27.07 14.44
N THR A 393 14.74 -27.04 13.12
CA THR A 393 13.75 -27.79 12.34
C THR A 393 14.18 -29.24 12.26
N LYS A 394 13.33 -30.18 12.69
CA LYS A 394 13.56 -31.60 12.41
C LYS A 394 13.52 -31.80 10.90
N GLU A 395 14.55 -32.39 10.33
CA GLU A 395 14.44 -32.94 8.97
C GLU A 395 13.23 -33.87 8.94
N LYS A 396 12.41 -33.73 7.93
CA LYS A 396 11.41 -34.76 7.66
C LYS A 396 12.18 -35.93 7.06
N ASP A 397 12.27 -37.02 7.83
CA ASP A 397 12.73 -38.32 7.35
C ASP A 397 11.88 -38.81 6.15
#